data_0b96de9a212ea04a57371d3b58eb97f3
#
_entry.id   0b96de9a212ea04a57371d3b58eb97f3
#
_cell.length_a   1.000
_cell.length_b   1.000
_cell.length_c   1.000
_cell.angle_alpha   90.00
_cell.angle_beta   90.00
_cell.angle_gamma   90.00
#
_symmetry.space_group_name_H-M   'P 1'
#
loop_
_entity.id
_entity.type
_entity.pdbx_description
1 polymer ?
#
loop_
_entity_poly.entity_id
_entity_poly.type
_entity_poly.pdbx_seq_one_letter_code
_entity_poly.pdbx_strand_id
1 'polypeptide(L)'
;RVAIARALAMAPQVMFFDEATSALDPELVKGILSLIAELGADGMTRVGVTHEMGFAQSTADSVVFMDHGTVIESGPPEQIFSAAQTDRLQRFLSQVL
;
A
#
# COMPACT_ATOMS: atom_id res chain seq x y z
N ARG A 1 -10.02 8.50 9.23
CA ARG A 1 -9.42 8.38 10.58
C ARG A 1 -10.37 7.70 11.57
N VAL A 2 -11.65 8.05 11.54
CA VAL A 2 -12.61 7.43 12.44
C VAL A 2 -12.73 5.93 12.19
N ALA A 3 -12.76 5.52 10.93
CA ALA A 3 -12.83 4.11 10.57
C ALA A 3 -11.60 3.33 11.06
N ILE A 4 -10.41 3.93 10.95
CA ILE A 4 -9.17 3.33 11.43
C ILE A 4 -9.19 3.21 12.95
N ALA A 5 -9.62 4.25 13.64
CA ALA A 5 -9.73 4.24 15.10
C ALA A 5 -10.69 3.16 15.59
N ARG A 6 -11.83 2.98 14.92
CA ARG A 6 -12.78 1.92 15.25
C ARG A 6 -12.18 0.54 15.06
N ALA A 7 -11.45 0.32 13.97
CA ALA A 7 -10.80 -0.95 13.72
C ALA A 7 -9.75 -1.24 14.80
N LEU A 8 -8.94 -0.24 15.17
CA LEU A 8 -7.93 -0.38 16.20
C LEU A 8 -8.52 -0.70 17.58
N ALA A 9 -9.69 -0.16 17.88
CA ALA A 9 -10.36 -0.42 19.15
C ALA A 9 -10.72 -1.90 19.34
N MET A 10 -10.78 -2.67 18.26
CA MET A 10 -11.03 -4.10 18.31
C MET A 10 -9.76 -4.93 18.56
N ALA A 11 -8.60 -4.28 18.68
CA ALA A 11 -7.29 -4.91 18.86
C ALA A 11 -7.02 -6.01 17.82
N PRO A 12 -7.08 -5.72 16.52
CA PRO A 12 -6.93 -6.74 15.49
C PRO A 12 -5.49 -7.23 15.37
N GLN A 13 -5.33 -8.47 14.88
CA GLN A 13 -4.02 -9.01 14.55
C GLN A 13 -3.57 -8.58 13.15
N VAL A 14 -4.52 -8.35 12.24
CA VAL A 14 -4.26 -7.91 10.87
C VAL A 14 -5.23 -6.78 10.54
N MET A 15 -4.72 -5.72 9.93
CA MET A 15 -5.56 -4.64 9.40
C MET A 15 -5.48 -4.62 7.87
N PHE A 16 -6.63 -4.44 7.25
CA PHE A 16 -6.76 -4.34 5.80
C PHE A 16 -7.19 -2.94 5.43
N PHE A 17 -6.45 -2.32 4.50
CA PHE A 17 -6.74 -0.98 4.00
C PHE A 17 -7.01 -1.06 2.51
N ASP A 18 -8.22 -0.73 2.09
CA ASP A 18 -8.62 -0.77 0.68
C ASP A 18 -8.78 0.66 0.16
N GLU A 19 -7.73 1.15 -0.50
CA GLU A 19 -7.69 2.52 -1.05
C GLU A 19 -8.12 3.58 -0.04
N ALA A 20 -7.50 3.54 1.14
CA ALA A 20 -7.89 4.37 2.29
C ALA A 20 -7.83 5.88 2.00
N THR A 21 -7.15 6.30 0.93
CA THR A 21 -6.98 7.71 0.58
C THR A 21 -7.76 8.13 -0.66
N SER A 22 -8.53 7.24 -1.29
CA SER A 22 -9.10 7.47 -2.62
C SER A 22 -10.10 8.63 -2.70
N ALA A 23 -10.76 8.97 -1.62
CA ALA A 23 -11.77 10.03 -1.59
C ALA A 23 -11.39 11.22 -0.71
N LEU A 24 -10.10 11.37 -0.37
CA LEU A 24 -9.64 12.39 0.55
C LEU A 24 -8.93 13.54 -0.15
N ASP A 25 -8.97 14.72 0.46
CA ASP A 25 -8.16 15.85 0.05
C ASP A 25 -6.67 15.52 0.22
N PRO A 26 -5.79 16.08 -0.64
CA PRO A 26 -4.34 15.81 -0.53
C PRO A 26 -3.75 16.09 0.84
N GLU A 27 -4.28 17.08 1.58
CA GLU A 27 -3.79 17.38 2.92
C GLU A 27 -4.09 16.26 3.91
N LEU A 28 -5.26 15.61 3.75
CA LEU A 28 -5.65 14.51 4.63
C LEU A 28 -4.96 13.22 4.26
N VAL A 29 -4.58 13.05 2.99
CA VAL A 29 -3.88 11.85 2.50
C VAL A 29 -2.60 11.63 3.28
N LYS A 30 -1.77 12.66 3.47
CA LYS A 30 -0.50 12.52 4.20
C LYS A 30 -0.72 12.04 5.62
N GLY A 31 -1.74 12.56 6.31
CA GLY A 31 -2.04 12.14 7.68
C GLY A 31 -2.43 10.68 7.78
N ILE A 32 -3.24 10.19 6.84
CA ILE A 32 -3.67 8.80 6.81
C ILE A 32 -2.49 7.88 6.49
N LEU A 33 -1.67 8.22 5.50
CA LEU A 33 -0.51 7.42 5.14
C LEU A 33 0.50 7.34 6.28
N SER A 34 0.73 8.45 6.98
CA SER A 34 1.62 8.46 8.16
C SER A 34 1.09 7.55 9.26
N LEU A 35 -0.21 7.57 9.50
CA LEU A 35 -0.82 6.71 10.51
C LEU A 35 -0.63 5.23 10.17
N ILE A 36 -0.86 4.87 8.91
CA ILE A 36 -0.68 3.48 8.45
C ILE A 36 0.78 3.05 8.60
N ALA A 37 1.73 3.92 8.27
CA ALA A 37 3.15 3.64 8.42
C ALA A 37 3.52 3.42 9.89
N GLU A 38 2.99 4.23 10.81
CA GLU A 38 3.23 4.08 12.24
C GLU A 38 2.73 2.74 12.76
N LEU A 39 1.58 2.28 12.30
CA LEU A 39 1.04 0.97 12.70
C LEU A 39 1.99 -0.16 12.33
N GLY A 40 2.62 -0.08 11.15
CA GLY A 40 3.60 -1.08 10.75
C GLY A 40 4.87 -1.03 11.58
N ALA A 41 5.33 0.17 11.93
CA ALA A 41 6.50 0.35 12.79
C ALA A 41 6.27 -0.24 14.18
N ASP A 42 5.01 -0.24 14.65
CA ASP A 42 4.62 -0.84 15.93
C ASP A 42 4.43 -2.36 15.83
N GLY A 43 4.74 -2.96 14.70
CA GLY A 43 4.70 -4.41 14.52
C GLY A 43 3.36 -4.99 14.06
N MET A 44 2.39 -4.14 13.73
CA MET A 44 1.10 -4.62 13.25
C MET A 44 1.20 -5.15 11.81
N THR A 45 0.61 -6.32 11.57
CA THR A 45 0.49 -6.86 10.22
C THR A 45 -0.56 -6.09 9.45
N ARG A 46 -0.19 -5.61 8.27
CA ARG A 46 -1.05 -4.76 7.43
C ARG A 46 -1.08 -5.29 6.02
N VAL A 47 -2.25 -5.24 5.39
CA VAL A 47 -2.42 -5.46 3.96
C VAL A 47 -3.12 -4.24 3.39
N GLY A 48 -2.55 -3.63 2.37
CA GLY A 48 -3.11 -2.42 1.78
C GLY A 48 -3.23 -2.51 0.27
N VAL A 49 -4.33 -1.98 -0.25
CA VAL A 49 -4.52 -1.76 -1.68
C VAL A 49 -4.41 -0.26 -1.90
N THR A 50 -3.49 0.18 -2.77
CA THR A 50 -3.23 1.61 -2.93
C THR A 50 -2.76 1.96 -4.32
N HIS A 51 -3.05 3.20 -4.73
CA HIS A 51 -2.48 3.86 -5.90
C HIS A 51 -1.30 4.77 -5.52
N GLU A 52 -1.01 4.90 -4.24
CA GLU A 52 0.06 5.76 -3.73
C GLU A 52 1.39 5.03 -3.83
N MET A 53 2.05 5.14 -4.99
CA MET A 53 3.25 4.37 -5.29
C MET A 53 4.43 4.73 -4.38
N GLY A 54 4.61 6.01 -4.09
CA GLY A 54 5.66 6.45 -3.18
C GLY A 54 5.50 5.88 -1.78
N PHE A 55 4.28 5.85 -1.29
CA PHE A 55 3.97 5.26 0.01
C PHE A 55 4.26 3.75 0.02
N ALA A 56 3.79 3.03 -1.01
CA ALA A 56 4.05 1.60 -1.12
C ALA A 56 5.54 1.31 -1.16
N GLN A 57 6.30 2.09 -1.93
CA GLN A 57 7.75 1.91 -2.07
C GLN A 57 8.48 2.12 -0.76
N SER A 58 8.08 3.12 0.04
CA SER A 58 8.80 3.48 1.25
C SER A 58 8.35 2.69 2.49
N THR A 59 7.17 2.09 2.48
CA THR A 59 6.56 1.54 3.68
C THR A 59 6.36 0.03 3.64
N ALA A 60 6.13 -0.55 2.46
CA ALA A 60 5.81 -1.97 2.34
C ALA A 60 7.04 -2.85 2.52
N ASP A 61 6.86 -4.01 3.14
CA ASP A 61 7.87 -5.06 3.19
C ASP A 61 7.78 -5.96 1.95
N SER A 62 6.58 -6.09 1.39
CA SER A 62 6.32 -6.86 0.18
C SER A 62 5.23 -6.19 -0.62
N VAL A 63 5.37 -6.20 -1.94
CA VAL A 63 4.42 -5.59 -2.86
C VAL A 63 3.93 -6.66 -3.84
N VAL A 64 2.63 -6.66 -4.09
CA VAL A 64 1.98 -7.56 -5.04
C VAL A 64 1.32 -6.71 -6.13
N PHE A 65 1.72 -6.95 -7.38
CA PHE A 65 1.09 -6.31 -8.53
C PHE A 65 0.09 -7.26 -9.16
N MET A 66 -1.15 -6.83 -9.25
CA MET A 66 -2.25 -7.65 -9.80
C MET A 66 -2.87 -6.99 -11.02
N ASP A 67 -3.36 -7.81 -11.93
CA ASP A 67 -4.09 -7.36 -13.11
C ASP A 67 -5.09 -8.44 -13.51
N HIS A 68 -6.33 -8.02 -13.80
CA HIS A 68 -7.42 -8.92 -14.18
C HIS A 68 -7.60 -10.11 -13.21
N GLY A 69 -7.49 -9.83 -11.91
CA GLY A 69 -7.69 -10.85 -10.88
C GLY A 69 -6.55 -11.83 -10.71
N THR A 70 -5.41 -11.59 -11.36
CA THR A 70 -4.24 -12.49 -11.33
C THR A 70 -3.04 -11.75 -10.79
N VAL A 71 -2.24 -12.43 -9.97
CA VAL A 71 -0.95 -11.90 -9.53
C VAL A 71 0.04 -11.97 -10.69
N ILE A 72 0.54 -10.82 -11.09
CA ILE A 72 1.51 -10.69 -12.18
C ILE A 72 2.93 -10.80 -11.65
N GLU A 73 3.22 -10.10 -10.57
CA GLU A 73 4.53 -10.11 -9.96
C GLU A 73 4.41 -9.75 -8.49
N SER A 74 5.27 -10.34 -7.65
CA SER A 74 5.35 -10.00 -6.23
C SER A 74 6.79 -10.06 -5.76
N GLY A 75 7.10 -9.27 -4.74
CA GLY A 75 8.44 -9.23 -4.17
C GLY A 75 8.66 -8.01 -3.31
N PRO A 76 9.91 -7.79 -2.88
CA PRO A 76 10.22 -6.60 -2.10
C PRO A 76 10.06 -5.33 -2.95
N PRO A 77 9.87 -4.16 -2.31
CA PRO A 77 9.66 -2.92 -3.06
C PRO A 77 10.77 -2.61 -4.07
N GLU A 78 12.01 -2.91 -3.75
CA GLU A 78 13.12 -2.66 -4.65
C GLU A 78 12.96 -3.40 -5.98
N GLN A 79 12.51 -4.66 -5.93
CA GLN A 79 12.27 -5.42 -7.14
C GLN A 79 11.11 -4.85 -7.94
N ILE A 80 9.99 -4.58 -7.27
CA ILE A 80 8.76 -4.17 -7.94
C ILE A 80 8.91 -2.79 -8.61
N PHE A 81 9.55 -1.84 -7.93
CA PHE A 81 9.62 -0.46 -8.43
C PHE A 81 10.88 -0.15 -9.22
N SER A 82 11.98 -0.86 -8.98
CA SER A 82 13.26 -0.54 -9.61
C SER A 82 13.80 -1.65 -10.50
N ALA A 83 13.32 -2.88 -10.34
CA ALA A 83 13.80 -4.04 -11.08
C ALA A 83 12.66 -4.96 -11.50
N ALA A 84 11.56 -4.38 -11.96
CA ALA A 84 10.39 -5.13 -12.42
C ALA A 84 10.79 -6.12 -13.51
N GLN A 85 10.39 -7.38 -13.36
CA GLN A 85 10.80 -8.46 -14.23
C GLN A 85 9.80 -8.73 -15.36
N THR A 86 8.54 -8.32 -15.18
CA THR A 86 7.50 -8.54 -16.20
C THR A 86 7.29 -7.29 -17.03
N ASP A 87 7.02 -7.48 -18.33
CA ASP A 87 6.70 -6.36 -19.22
C ASP A 87 5.46 -5.64 -18.77
N ARG A 88 4.49 -6.36 -18.22
CA ARG A 88 3.22 -5.79 -17.79
C ARG A 88 3.43 -4.78 -16.64
N LEU A 89 4.25 -5.14 -15.65
CA LEU A 89 4.56 -4.25 -14.56
C LEU A 89 5.41 -3.06 -15.02
N GLN A 90 6.41 -3.30 -15.85
CA GLN A 90 7.24 -2.24 -16.41
C GLN A 90 6.40 -1.20 -17.13
N ARG A 91 5.42 -1.64 -17.92
CA ARG A 91 4.53 -0.75 -18.65
C ARG A 91 3.65 0.07 -17.69
N PHE A 92 3.11 -0.58 -16.66
CA PHE A 92 2.30 0.11 -15.64
C PHE A 92 3.12 1.20 -14.96
N LEU A 93 4.32 0.89 -14.52
CA LEU A 93 5.18 1.85 -13.82
C LEU A 93 5.57 3.04 -14.71
N SER A 94 5.77 2.81 -16.00
CA SER A 94 6.09 3.89 -16.93
C SER A 94 4.95 4.90 -17.07
N GLN A 95 3.73 4.50 -16.77
CA GLN A 95 2.56 5.37 -16.87
C GLN A 95 2.28 6.13 -15.58
N VAL A 96 2.66 5.58 -14.42
CA VAL A 96 2.29 6.16 -13.11
C VAL A 96 3.47 6.81 -12.37
N LEU A 97 4.69 6.56 -12.81
CA LEU A 97 5.88 7.16 -12.16
C LEU A 97 6.55 8.26 -13.00
#